data_9165dc6a43db765407d7e4721a9cc2b4
#
_entry.id   9165dc6a43db765407d7e4721a9cc2b4
#
_cell.length_a   1.000
_cell.length_b   1.000
_cell.length_c   1.000
_cell.angle_alpha   90.00
_cell.angle_beta   90.00
_cell.angle_gamma   90.00
#
_symmetry.space_group_name_H-M   'P 1'
#
loop_
_entity.id
_entity.type
_entity.pdbx_description
1 polymer ?
#
loop_
_entity_poly.entity_id
_entity_poly.type
_entity_poly.pdbx_seq_one_letter_code
_entity_poly.pdbx_strand_id
1 'polypeptide(L)'
;PMLGILTMQYCSVVPHEAVEMYGPDFRSHPVGTGPFYLKVWREGAAMILSRNEHYFEKENGEQLPHIKGVRVSFMGSKKTEFVAFKQGKLDFISGIDASFQDEVLDENGELRKGLSDKFNLTKVPYLNTEYLGFLMVIDSSNLLHDKKIRQAINCGFDRNELIHYLRNGIGRPAESGFTPPGLPSFDAGIKGYHYDPEHARQLLKEAGYANKSPQISLYTNDTYKEMALMLSKQLEKVGITLKVEVTEPAILREWMSQGKVSFFRGSWIADYPDAESYFTVFYSKNTAPPNYTHFHNTDYDRIYEQSLQENNDSMRYAIYHQLERIILEESPVVPLYYDEVLRFTQKRVKGLSSNGLNLLDLKRVRLQ
;
A
#
# COMPACT_ATOMS: atom_id res chain seq x y z
N PRO A 1 -0.28 -3.89 20.04
CA PRO A 1 -1.11 -3.76 18.80
C PRO A 1 -2.52 -4.36 18.93
N MET A 2 -2.87 -5.06 20.04
CA MET A 2 -4.13 -5.79 20.18
C MET A 2 -5.37 -4.95 19.84
N LEU A 3 -5.46 -3.70 20.29
CA LEU A 3 -6.58 -2.82 19.95
C LEU A 3 -6.63 -2.55 18.44
N GLY A 4 -5.48 -2.39 17.78
CA GLY A 4 -5.41 -2.25 16.34
C GLY A 4 -5.96 -3.48 15.60
N ILE A 5 -5.59 -4.67 16.03
CA ILE A 5 -6.12 -5.93 15.47
C ILE A 5 -7.64 -5.99 15.60
N LEU A 6 -8.19 -5.60 16.76
CA LEU A 6 -9.64 -5.59 16.97
C LEU A 6 -10.39 -4.55 16.10
N THR A 7 -9.70 -3.58 15.50
CA THR A 7 -10.31 -2.66 14.53
C THR A 7 -10.43 -3.21 13.12
N MET A 8 -9.79 -4.34 12.84
CA MET A 8 -9.87 -4.98 11.53
C MET A 8 -11.29 -5.49 11.26
N GLN A 9 -11.72 -5.39 10.01
CA GLN A 9 -13.05 -5.87 9.60
C GLN A 9 -13.30 -7.35 9.91
N TYR A 10 -12.24 -8.16 9.97
CA TYR A 10 -12.31 -9.59 10.31
C TYR A 10 -12.69 -9.85 11.77
N CYS A 11 -12.54 -8.85 12.65
CA CYS A 11 -12.90 -8.91 14.06
C CYS A 11 -14.30 -8.35 14.34
N SER A 12 -15.09 -8.07 13.30
CA SER A 12 -16.47 -7.57 13.46
C SER A 12 -17.35 -8.60 14.15
N VAL A 13 -18.08 -8.16 15.18
CA VAL A 13 -19.07 -8.99 15.87
C VAL A 13 -20.30 -9.14 15.00
N VAL A 14 -20.72 -10.38 14.78
CA VAL A 14 -21.90 -10.73 13.99
C VAL A 14 -22.84 -11.63 14.82
N PRO A 15 -24.18 -11.56 14.63
CA PRO A 15 -25.12 -12.43 15.36
C PRO A 15 -24.99 -13.87 14.86
N HIS A 16 -24.77 -14.82 15.79
CA HIS A 16 -24.60 -16.21 15.45
C HIS A 16 -25.84 -16.81 14.79
N GLU A 17 -27.04 -16.34 15.20
CA GLU A 17 -28.32 -16.75 14.62
C GLU A 17 -28.40 -16.48 13.11
N ALA A 18 -27.86 -15.33 12.65
CA ALA A 18 -27.82 -15.02 11.24
C ALA A 18 -26.80 -15.88 10.49
N VAL A 19 -25.66 -16.15 11.13
CA VAL A 19 -24.63 -17.03 10.55
C VAL A 19 -25.16 -18.46 10.42
N GLU A 20 -25.84 -18.99 11.42
CA GLU A 20 -26.48 -20.30 11.38
C GLU A 20 -27.59 -20.38 10.34
N MET A 21 -28.44 -19.34 10.28
CA MET A 21 -29.58 -19.29 9.35
C MET A 21 -29.16 -19.25 7.90
N TYR A 22 -28.13 -18.47 7.57
CA TYR A 22 -27.72 -18.24 6.19
C TYR A 22 -26.51 -19.08 5.75
N GLY A 23 -25.71 -19.61 6.69
CA GLY A 23 -24.53 -20.40 6.39
C GLY A 23 -23.60 -19.74 5.36
N PRO A 24 -23.26 -20.41 4.25
CA PRO A 24 -22.40 -19.83 3.20
C PRO A 24 -22.95 -18.57 2.54
N ASP A 25 -24.28 -18.35 2.59
CA ASP A 25 -24.94 -17.18 2.01
C ASP A 25 -24.95 -15.96 2.95
N PHE A 26 -24.41 -16.09 4.17
CA PHE A 26 -24.32 -14.98 5.14
C PHE A 26 -23.66 -13.73 4.54
N ARG A 27 -22.69 -13.88 3.63
CA ARG A 27 -22.05 -12.78 2.92
C ARG A 27 -23.04 -11.84 2.20
N SER A 28 -24.18 -12.38 1.74
CA SER A 28 -25.25 -11.65 1.05
C SER A 28 -26.34 -11.14 2.01
N HIS A 29 -26.29 -11.55 3.27
CA HIS A 29 -27.24 -11.24 4.33
C HIS A 29 -26.56 -10.69 5.58
N PRO A 30 -25.65 -9.70 5.45
CA PRO A 30 -24.95 -9.17 6.61
C PRO A 30 -25.91 -8.50 7.58
N VAL A 31 -25.78 -8.83 8.85
CA VAL A 31 -26.52 -8.23 9.96
C VAL A 31 -25.51 -7.61 10.91
N GLY A 32 -25.74 -6.35 11.31
CA GLY A 32 -24.87 -5.63 12.21
C GLY A 32 -25.53 -4.37 12.77
N THR A 33 -24.79 -3.63 13.59
CA THR A 33 -25.25 -2.41 14.27
C THR A 33 -24.81 -1.11 13.57
N GLY A 34 -24.33 -1.20 12.35
CA GLY A 34 -23.75 -0.08 11.59
C GLY A 34 -24.76 0.98 11.13
N PRO A 35 -24.27 2.12 10.61
CA PRO A 35 -25.10 3.23 10.16
C PRO A 35 -25.92 2.93 8.91
N PHE A 36 -25.56 1.90 8.18
CA PHE A 36 -26.25 1.46 6.96
C PHE A 36 -26.48 -0.06 7.01
N TYR A 37 -27.54 -0.51 6.37
CA TYR A 37 -27.80 -1.93 6.13
C TYR A 37 -27.85 -2.25 4.64
N LEU A 38 -27.45 -3.47 4.25
CA LEU A 38 -27.51 -3.94 2.87
C LEU A 38 -28.97 -4.10 2.44
N LYS A 39 -29.38 -3.34 1.45
CA LYS A 39 -30.74 -3.42 0.85
C LYS A 39 -30.76 -4.33 -0.38
N VAL A 40 -29.77 -4.19 -1.26
CA VAL A 40 -29.67 -4.94 -2.51
C VAL A 40 -28.20 -5.12 -2.85
N TRP A 41 -27.82 -6.32 -3.24
CA TRP A 41 -26.55 -6.59 -3.86
C TRP A 41 -26.77 -7.37 -5.17
N ARG A 42 -26.38 -6.75 -6.27
CA ARG A 42 -26.30 -7.38 -7.59
C ARG A 42 -24.84 -7.52 -7.94
N GLU A 43 -24.32 -8.72 -7.87
CA GLU A 43 -22.90 -9.01 -8.12
C GLU A 43 -22.46 -8.46 -9.49
N GLY A 44 -21.27 -7.84 -9.53
CA GLY A 44 -20.72 -7.22 -10.73
C GLY A 44 -21.43 -5.96 -11.25
N ALA A 45 -22.57 -5.55 -10.65
CA ALA A 45 -23.34 -4.41 -11.11
C ALA A 45 -23.45 -3.29 -10.06
N ALA A 46 -24.09 -3.57 -8.91
CA ALA A 46 -24.29 -2.56 -7.89
C ALA A 46 -24.59 -3.14 -6.51
N MET A 47 -24.22 -2.37 -5.48
CA MET A 47 -24.65 -2.59 -4.10
C MET A 47 -25.38 -1.34 -3.60
N ILE A 48 -26.52 -1.52 -2.94
CA ILE A 48 -27.33 -0.45 -2.36
C ILE A 48 -27.38 -0.66 -0.86
N LEU A 49 -26.90 0.32 -0.13
CA LEU A 49 -27.00 0.41 1.31
C LEU A 49 -28.06 1.46 1.67
N SER A 50 -28.92 1.15 2.60
CA SER A 50 -29.92 2.10 3.13
C SER A 50 -29.55 2.53 4.54
N ARG A 51 -29.93 3.74 4.90
CA ARG A 51 -29.76 4.30 6.24
C ARG A 51 -30.43 3.40 7.27
N ASN A 52 -29.71 3.17 8.36
CA ASN A 52 -30.26 2.56 9.57
C ASN A 52 -30.90 3.65 10.44
N GLU A 53 -32.22 3.72 10.46
CA GLU A 53 -32.94 4.73 11.24
C GLU A 53 -32.79 4.54 12.76
N HIS A 54 -32.35 3.37 13.21
CA HIS A 54 -32.12 3.02 14.60
C HIS A 54 -30.62 3.07 14.97
N TYR A 55 -29.77 3.64 14.12
CA TYR A 55 -28.36 3.77 14.44
C TYR A 55 -28.17 4.63 15.69
N PHE A 56 -27.31 4.18 16.59
CA PHE A 56 -27.27 4.75 17.96
C PHE A 56 -26.51 6.07 18.09
N GLU A 57 -25.60 6.39 17.13
CA GLU A 57 -24.80 7.61 17.22
C GLU A 57 -25.57 8.85 16.81
N LYS A 58 -25.33 9.94 17.59
CA LYS A 58 -25.78 11.29 17.28
C LYS A 58 -24.59 12.25 17.29
N GLU A 59 -24.68 13.28 16.48
CA GLU A 59 -23.69 14.36 16.43
C GLU A 59 -24.41 15.70 16.48
N ASN A 60 -24.07 16.58 17.45
CA ASN A 60 -24.72 17.86 17.66
C ASN A 60 -26.27 17.77 17.77
N GLY A 61 -26.79 16.68 18.35
CA GLY A 61 -28.22 16.42 18.48
C GLY A 61 -28.90 15.80 17.26
N GLU A 62 -28.20 15.71 16.11
CA GLU A 62 -28.72 15.10 14.88
C GLU A 62 -28.38 13.61 14.82
N GLN A 63 -29.34 12.83 14.36
CA GLN A 63 -29.15 11.38 14.15
C GLN A 63 -28.25 11.11 12.95
N LEU A 64 -27.23 10.28 13.15
CA LEU A 64 -26.42 9.74 12.07
C LEU A 64 -27.06 8.47 11.47
N PRO A 65 -26.72 8.12 10.21
CA PRO A 65 -26.02 8.92 9.20
C PRO A 65 -26.92 9.99 8.58
N HIS A 66 -26.32 11.04 8.00
CA HIS A 66 -27.12 12.12 7.40
C HIS A 66 -27.71 11.76 6.03
N ILE A 67 -26.99 10.98 5.21
CA ILE A 67 -27.48 10.54 3.89
C ILE A 67 -28.44 9.35 4.02
N LYS A 68 -29.43 9.29 3.12
CA LYS A 68 -30.47 8.25 3.12
C LYS A 68 -29.97 6.88 2.68
N GLY A 69 -28.89 6.84 1.94
CA GLY A 69 -28.31 5.60 1.46
C GLY A 69 -27.07 5.83 0.61
N VAL A 70 -26.42 4.73 0.23
CA VAL A 70 -25.21 4.69 -0.57
C VAL A 70 -25.43 3.72 -1.71
N ARG A 71 -25.10 4.14 -2.95
CA ARG A 71 -25.02 3.25 -4.08
C ARG A 71 -23.56 3.07 -4.49
N VAL A 72 -23.08 1.86 -4.40
CA VAL A 72 -21.79 1.46 -4.97
C VAL A 72 -22.06 0.87 -6.35
N SER A 73 -21.44 1.44 -7.39
CA SER A 73 -21.53 0.93 -8.76
C SER A 73 -20.22 0.24 -9.12
N PHE A 74 -20.29 -1.00 -9.57
CA PHE A 74 -19.12 -1.74 -10.05
C PHE A 74 -18.91 -1.43 -11.52
N MET A 75 -17.74 -0.91 -11.85
CA MET A 75 -17.39 -0.51 -13.21
C MET A 75 -16.15 -1.27 -13.69
N GLY A 76 -16.16 -1.68 -14.96
CA GLY A 76 -15.11 -2.52 -15.53
C GLY A 76 -13.76 -1.83 -15.74
N SER A 77 -13.70 -0.49 -15.65
CA SER A 77 -12.43 0.24 -15.76
C SER A 77 -12.46 1.58 -15.05
N LYS A 78 -11.32 2.04 -14.60
CA LYS A 78 -11.09 3.38 -14.03
C LYS A 78 -11.42 4.50 -15.03
N LYS A 79 -11.27 4.26 -16.33
CA LYS A 79 -11.65 5.22 -17.37
C LYS A 79 -13.16 5.46 -17.38
N THR A 80 -13.97 4.40 -17.37
CA THR A 80 -15.43 4.49 -17.32
C THR A 80 -15.91 5.14 -16.04
N GLU A 81 -15.30 4.80 -14.90
CA GLU A 81 -15.56 5.40 -13.60
C GLU A 81 -15.35 6.92 -13.64
N PHE A 82 -14.19 7.36 -14.14
CA PHE A 82 -13.86 8.78 -14.21
C PHE A 82 -14.78 9.57 -15.14
N VAL A 83 -15.14 9.01 -16.32
CA VAL A 83 -16.10 9.62 -17.23
C VAL A 83 -17.47 9.78 -16.57
N ALA A 84 -17.95 8.77 -15.84
CA ALA A 84 -19.21 8.85 -15.09
C ALA A 84 -19.16 9.90 -13.98
N PHE A 85 -18.01 10.03 -13.31
CA PHE A 85 -17.77 11.07 -12.30
C PHE A 85 -17.80 12.48 -12.93
N LYS A 86 -17.12 12.71 -14.06
CA LYS A 86 -17.15 13.99 -14.80
C LYS A 86 -18.57 14.39 -15.22
N GLN A 87 -19.42 13.41 -15.53
CA GLN A 87 -20.84 13.60 -15.87
C GLN A 87 -21.75 13.85 -14.67
N GLY A 88 -21.21 13.84 -13.43
CA GLY A 88 -21.98 14.01 -12.21
C GLY A 88 -22.83 12.81 -11.81
N LYS A 89 -22.64 11.64 -12.45
CA LYS A 89 -23.34 10.38 -12.13
C LYS A 89 -22.82 9.69 -10.89
N LEU A 90 -21.59 10.02 -10.48
CA LEU A 90 -20.94 9.55 -9.26
C LEU A 90 -20.61 10.75 -8.39
N ASP A 91 -20.82 10.61 -7.08
CA ASP A 91 -20.48 11.62 -6.09
C ASP A 91 -19.05 11.55 -5.62
N PHE A 92 -18.44 10.36 -5.71
CA PHE A 92 -17.13 10.02 -5.18
C PHE A 92 -16.43 8.98 -6.06
N ILE A 93 -15.13 9.13 -6.24
CA ILE A 93 -14.22 8.11 -6.77
C ILE A 93 -12.90 8.11 -6.00
N SER A 94 -12.25 6.95 -5.89
CA SER A 94 -10.92 6.80 -5.30
C SER A 94 -9.88 6.55 -6.39
N GLY A 95 -8.98 7.52 -6.59
CA GLY A 95 -8.00 7.51 -7.68
C GLY A 95 -8.62 7.75 -9.06
N ILE A 96 -7.74 7.92 -10.05
CA ILE A 96 -8.08 8.06 -11.47
C ILE A 96 -7.15 7.18 -12.30
N ASP A 97 -7.59 6.82 -13.51
CA ASP A 97 -6.73 6.13 -14.47
C ASP A 97 -5.55 7.02 -14.88
N ALA A 98 -4.38 6.43 -15.05
CA ALA A 98 -3.15 7.15 -15.43
C ALA A 98 -3.33 8.00 -16.69
N SER A 99 -4.13 7.55 -17.67
CA SER A 99 -4.38 8.29 -18.92
C SER A 99 -5.13 9.61 -18.72
N PHE A 100 -5.74 9.85 -17.57
CA PHE A 100 -6.42 11.12 -17.24
C PHE A 100 -5.62 12.00 -16.26
N GLN A 101 -4.50 11.51 -15.73
CA GLN A 101 -3.73 12.25 -14.73
C GLN A 101 -3.30 13.60 -15.28
N ASP A 102 -2.72 13.65 -16.47
CA ASP A 102 -2.28 14.89 -17.11
C ASP A 102 -3.43 15.87 -17.46
N GLU A 103 -4.66 15.37 -17.69
CA GLU A 103 -5.83 16.22 -17.91
C GLU A 103 -6.32 16.85 -16.60
N VAL A 104 -6.19 16.12 -15.47
CA VAL A 104 -6.83 16.43 -14.20
C VAL A 104 -5.89 17.09 -13.21
N LEU A 105 -4.65 16.60 -13.16
CA LEU A 105 -3.64 17.00 -12.19
C LEU A 105 -2.51 17.78 -12.87
N ASP A 106 -1.92 18.69 -12.14
CA ASP A 106 -0.65 19.33 -12.51
C ASP A 106 0.55 18.45 -12.06
N GLU A 107 1.76 18.93 -12.30
CA GLU A 107 3.02 18.25 -11.94
C GLU A 107 3.22 18.05 -10.41
N ASN A 108 2.45 18.77 -9.58
CA ASN A 108 2.45 18.65 -8.12
C ASN A 108 1.31 17.75 -7.62
N GLY A 109 0.56 17.11 -8.52
CA GLY A 109 -0.60 16.30 -8.19
C GLY A 109 -1.79 17.10 -7.67
N GLU A 110 -1.88 18.41 -7.96
CA GLU A 110 -3.02 19.26 -7.61
C GLU A 110 -3.99 19.37 -8.79
N LEU A 111 -5.27 19.69 -8.51
CA LEU A 111 -6.25 19.89 -9.56
C LEU A 111 -5.85 21.04 -10.48
N ARG A 112 -5.86 20.76 -11.78
CA ARG A 112 -5.64 21.81 -12.79
C ARG A 112 -6.67 22.93 -12.67
N LYS A 113 -6.25 24.14 -13.04
CA LYS A 113 -7.08 25.35 -13.03
C LYS A 113 -8.39 25.11 -13.80
N GLY A 114 -9.52 25.47 -13.18
CA GLY A 114 -10.88 25.27 -13.71
C GLY A 114 -11.53 23.94 -13.36
N LEU A 115 -10.80 22.97 -12.81
CA LEU A 115 -11.39 21.75 -12.23
C LEU A 115 -11.67 21.89 -10.73
N SER A 116 -10.92 22.75 -10.05
CA SER A 116 -11.14 23.08 -8.64
C SER A 116 -12.50 23.70 -8.35
N ASP A 117 -13.18 24.27 -9.34
CA ASP A 117 -14.57 24.76 -9.20
C ASP A 117 -15.60 23.65 -9.33
N LYS A 118 -15.26 22.54 -9.96
CA LYS A 118 -16.15 21.41 -10.24
C LYS A 118 -16.03 20.30 -9.22
N PHE A 119 -14.80 20.03 -8.78
CA PHE A 119 -14.48 18.88 -7.93
C PHE A 119 -13.69 19.32 -6.68
N ASN A 120 -13.72 18.49 -5.66
CA ASN A 120 -12.74 18.54 -4.58
C ASN A 120 -11.76 17.38 -4.77
N LEU A 121 -10.48 17.64 -4.48
CA LEU A 121 -9.43 16.63 -4.35
C LEU A 121 -8.96 16.62 -2.90
N THR A 122 -8.92 15.45 -2.31
CA THR A 122 -8.28 15.21 -1.02
C THR A 122 -7.15 14.22 -1.21
N LYS A 123 -5.95 14.62 -0.79
CA LYS A 123 -4.76 13.76 -0.75
C LYS A 123 -4.42 13.45 0.70
N VAL A 124 -4.17 12.20 0.99
CA VAL A 124 -3.75 11.75 2.32
C VAL A 124 -2.66 10.69 2.18
N PRO A 125 -1.70 10.64 3.09
CA PRO A 125 -0.78 9.52 3.15
C PRO A 125 -1.57 8.21 3.24
N TYR A 126 -1.22 7.26 2.39
CA TYR A 126 -1.76 5.92 2.44
C TYR A 126 -0.76 5.03 3.16
N LEU A 127 -1.22 4.26 4.13
CA LEU A 127 -0.39 3.31 4.85
C LEU A 127 -0.06 2.13 3.94
N ASN A 128 0.61 2.45 2.85
CA ASN A 128 1.08 1.51 1.82
C ASN A 128 2.52 1.86 1.43
N THR A 129 3.38 0.86 1.45
CA THR A 129 4.74 0.93 0.92
C THR A 129 4.86 0.01 -0.28
N GLU A 130 5.17 0.60 -1.43
CA GLU A 130 5.52 -0.14 -2.62
C GLU A 130 7.00 -0.51 -2.57
N TYR A 131 7.31 -1.76 -2.85
CA TYR A 131 8.68 -2.27 -2.72
C TYR A 131 9.01 -3.36 -3.74
N LEU A 132 10.29 -3.64 -3.87
CA LEU A 132 10.76 -4.89 -4.47
C LEU A 132 11.33 -5.76 -3.35
N GLY A 133 11.01 -7.05 -3.36
CA GLY A 133 11.46 -8.01 -2.35
C GLY A 133 12.49 -8.99 -2.91
N PHE A 134 13.51 -9.30 -2.12
CA PHE A 134 14.45 -10.36 -2.41
C PHE A 134 14.08 -11.62 -1.64
N LEU A 135 14.16 -12.77 -2.29
CA LEU A 135 14.11 -14.05 -1.58
C LEU A 135 15.42 -14.22 -0.81
N MET A 136 15.36 -14.26 0.51
CA MET A 136 16.58 -14.32 1.35
C MET A 136 17.09 -15.74 1.55
N VAL A 137 16.23 -16.75 1.37
CA VAL A 137 16.61 -18.18 1.45
C VAL A 137 16.97 -18.67 0.05
N ILE A 138 18.10 -18.19 -0.46
CA ILE A 138 18.63 -18.56 -1.78
C ILE A 138 20.04 -19.14 -1.67
N ASP A 139 20.37 -19.98 -2.62
CA ASP A 139 21.72 -20.57 -2.70
C ASP A 139 22.79 -19.50 -2.91
N SER A 140 23.98 -19.70 -2.32
CA SER A 140 25.12 -18.79 -2.45
C SER A 140 25.62 -18.59 -3.89
N SER A 141 25.23 -19.46 -4.81
CA SER A 141 25.50 -19.28 -6.25
C SER A 141 24.60 -18.19 -6.89
N ASN A 142 23.48 -17.83 -6.26
CA ASN A 142 22.64 -16.72 -6.71
C ASN A 142 23.25 -15.39 -6.27
N LEU A 143 23.47 -14.49 -7.20
CA LEU A 143 24.12 -13.21 -6.94
C LEU A 143 23.36 -12.33 -5.93
N LEU A 144 22.05 -12.49 -5.78
CA LEU A 144 21.24 -11.76 -4.78
C LEU A 144 21.47 -12.24 -3.34
N HIS A 145 22.21 -13.33 -3.13
CA HIS A 145 22.71 -13.72 -1.81
C HIS A 145 23.67 -12.66 -1.24
N ASP A 146 24.46 -12.00 -2.11
CA ASP A 146 25.36 -10.93 -1.67
C ASP A 146 24.59 -9.65 -1.33
N LYS A 147 24.70 -9.24 -0.06
CA LYS A 147 24.09 -8.01 0.47
C LYS A 147 24.50 -6.77 -0.33
N LYS A 148 25.73 -6.68 -0.78
CA LYS A 148 26.24 -5.52 -1.54
C LYS A 148 25.50 -5.35 -2.87
N ILE A 149 25.10 -6.43 -3.52
CA ILE A 149 24.31 -6.37 -4.76
C ILE A 149 22.89 -5.84 -4.45
N ARG A 150 22.25 -6.29 -3.37
CA ARG A 150 20.96 -5.79 -2.96
C ARG A 150 21.01 -4.30 -2.57
N GLN A 151 22.07 -3.89 -1.88
CA GLN A 151 22.31 -2.48 -1.53
C GLN A 151 22.62 -1.64 -2.78
N ALA A 152 23.38 -2.16 -3.74
CA ALA A 152 23.65 -1.48 -5.02
C ALA A 152 22.35 -1.24 -5.81
N ILE A 153 21.42 -2.20 -5.82
CA ILE A 153 20.10 -2.02 -6.43
C ILE A 153 19.33 -0.89 -5.71
N ASN A 154 19.38 -0.84 -4.37
CA ASN A 154 18.72 0.20 -3.58
C ASN A 154 19.23 1.61 -3.88
N CYS A 155 20.54 1.79 -4.13
CA CYS A 155 21.16 3.08 -4.44
C CYS A 155 21.15 3.41 -5.94
N GLY A 156 20.88 2.44 -6.81
CA GLY A 156 21.15 2.53 -8.24
C GLY A 156 20.10 3.25 -9.07
N PHE A 157 19.00 3.72 -8.48
CA PHE A 157 17.92 4.40 -9.21
C PHE A 157 17.33 5.58 -8.41
N ASP A 158 16.77 6.55 -9.15
CA ASP A 158 16.13 7.74 -8.59
C ASP A 158 14.62 7.51 -8.39
N ARG A 159 14.20 7.50 -7.12
CA ARG A 159 12.80 7.35 -6.71
C ARG A 159 11.95 8.57 -7.07
N ASN A 160 12.56 9.77 -7.13
CA ASN A 160 11.84 10.99 -7.51
C ASN A 160 11.47 10.98 -8.98
N GLU A 161 12.38 10.52 -9.87
CA GLU A 161 12.04 10.34 -11.28
C GLU A 161 10.89 9.34 -11.47
N LEU A 162 10.88 8.23 -10.71
CA LEU A 162 9.80 7.24 -10.76
C LEU A 162 8.44 7.89 -10.39
N ILE A 163 8.40 8.66 -9.30
CA ILE A 163 7.19 9.34 -8.84
C ILE A 163 6.77 10.42 -9.85
N HIS A 164 7.72 11.21 -10.31
CA HIS A 164 7.44 12.30 -11.26
C HIS A 164 6.84 11.78 -12.57
N TYR A 165 7.52 10.85 -13.23
CA TYR A 165 7.14 10.41 -14.57
C TYR A 165 6.02 9.36 -14.63
N LEU A 166 5.89 8.51 -13.61
CA LEU A 166 4.91 7.43 -13.64
C LEU A 166 3.71 7.68 -12.72
N ARG A 167 3.81 8.66 -11.82
CA ARG A 167 2.78 8.91 -10.83
C ARG A 167 2.33 10.38 -10.75
N ASN A 168 2.80 11.25 -11.66
CA ASN A 168 2.46 12.67 -11.68
C ASN A 168 2.66 13.34 -10.30
N GLY A 169 3.77 13.05 -9.62
CA GLY A 169 4.06 13.60 -8.31
C GLY A 169 3.25 13.02 -7.15
N ILE A 170 2.46 11.94 -7.36
CA ILE A 170 1.64 11.31 -6.31
C ILE A 170 2.49 10.31 -5.54
N GLY A 171 2.56 10.49 -4.22
CA GLY A 171 3.39 9.68 -3.32
C GLY A 171 4.69 10.38 -2.96
N ARG A 172 5.51 9.71 -2.15
CA ARG A 172 6.80 10.20 -1.66
C ARG A 172 7.87 9.14 -1.83
N PRO A 173 9.13 9.49 -2.14
CA PRO A 173 10.22 8.53 -2.23
C PRO A 173 10.41 7.82 -0.89
N ALA A 174 10.53 6.49 -0.91
CA ALA A 174 10.72 5.71 0.30
C ALA A 174 12.21 5.66 0.68
N GLU A 175 12.72 6.78 1.19
CA GLU A 175 14.11 6.98 1.58
C GLU A 175 14.31 6.96 3.11
N SER A 176 13.25 6.72 3.89
CA SER A 176 13.29 6.66 5.36
C SER A 176 12.93 5.26 5.90
N GLY A 177 13.11 4.22 5.09
CA GLY A 177 12.86 2.84 5.47
C GLY A 177 11.61 2.22 4.87
N PHE A 178 11.13 1.15 5.50
CA PHE A 178 9.98 0.38 5.01
C PHE A 178 8.64 0.89 5.57
N THR A 179 8.66 1.46 6.78
CA THR A 179 7.48 2.05 7.44
C THR A 179 7.10 3.38 6.77
N PRO A 180 5.84 3.57 6.31
CA PRO A 180 5.42 4.80 5.64
C PRO A 180 5.08 5.93 6.61
N PRO A 181 5.07 7.21 6.15
CA PRO A 181 4.52 8.33 6.89
C PRO A 181 3.02 8.14 7.14
N GLY A 182 2.51 8.79 8.20
CA GLY A 182 1.11 8.66 8.65
C GLY A 182 0.95 7.76 9.87
N LEU A 183 2.00 7.03 10.26
CA LEU A 183 2.08 6.32 11.52
C LEU A 183 2.80 7.16 12.58
N PRO A 184 2.38 7.13 13.86
CA PRO A 184 3.05 7.88 14.93
C PRO A 184 4.52 7.52 15.14
N SER A 185 4.89 6.28 14.80
CA SER A 185 6.27 5.77 14.91
C SER A 185 7.15 6.09 13.70
N PHE A 186 6.61 6.71 12.63
CA PHE A 186 7.42 7.09 11.49
C PHE A 186 8.47 8.14 11.88
N ASP A 187 9.72 7.90 11.50
CA ASP A 187 10.83 8.81 11.76
C ASP A 187 11.55 9.18 10.45
N ALA A 188 11.31 10.40 9.97
CA ALA A 188 11.99 10.95 8.80
C ALA A 188 13.51 11.12 9.00
N GLY A 189 14.01 11.04 10.24
CA GLY A 189 15.43 11.09 10.56
C GLY A 189 16.18 9.78 10.29
N ILE A 190 15.45 8.66 10.11
CA ILE A 190 16.06 7.41 9.65
C ILE A 190 16.48 7.59 8.20
N LYS A 191 17.79 7.47 7.96
CA LYS A 191 18.37 7.55 6.63
C LYS A 191 18.39 6.17 5.99
N GLY A 192 17.48 5.96 5.04
CA GLY A 192 17.50 4.80 4.17
C GLY A 192 18.32 5.05 2.90
N TYR A 193 17.97 4.36 1.82
CA TYR A 193 18.68 4.45 0.56
C TYR A 193 18.14 5.60 -0.29
N HIS A 194 19.04 6.48 -0.72
CA HIS A 194 18.80 7.49 -1.74
C HIS A 194 19.55 7.15 -3.03
N TYR A 195 19.27 7.86 -4.10
CA TYR A 195 19.97 7.68 -5.37
C TYR A 195 21.43 8.12 -5.24
N ASP A 196 22.33 7.17 -5.32
CA ASP A 196 23.79 7.35 -5.32
C ASP A 196 24.43 6.35 -6.30
N PRO A 197 24.52 6.72 -7.58
CA PRO A 197 25.04 5.82 -8.62
C PRO A 197 26.53 5.51 -8.44
N GLU A 198 27.30 6.39 -7.80
CA GLU A 198 28.73 6.13 -7.56
C GLU A 198 28.89 5.09 -6.45
N HIS A 199 28.14 5.21 -5.38
CA HIS A 199 28.12 4.22 -4.32
C HIS A 199 27.60 2.86 -4.82
N ALA A 200 26.57 2.85 -5.67
CA ALA A 200 26.09 1.62 -6.31
C ALA A 200 27.19 0.92 -7.11
N ARG A 201 27.95 1.66 -7.93
CA ARG A 201 29.09 1.09 -8.70
C ARG A 201 30.20 0.59 -7.79
N GLN A 202 30.49 1.30 -6.70
CA GLN A 202 31.47 0.85 -5.73
C GLN A 202 31.06 -0.48 -5.08
N LEU A 203 29.82 -0.61 -4.62
CA LEU A 203 29.27 -1.86 -4.05
C LEU A 203 29.36 -3.01 -5.05
N LEU A 204 29.04 -2.79 -6.32
CA LEU A 204 29.19 -3.80 -7.38
C LEU A 204 30.65 -4.21 -7.57
N LYS A 205 31.58 -3.26 -7.55
CA LYS A 205 33.00 -3.54 -7.64
C LYS A 205 33.48 -4.41 -6.48
N GLU A 206 33.06 -4.09 -5.25
CA GLU A 206 33.38 -4.83 -4.05
C GLU A 206 32.75 -6.24 -4.04
N ALA A 207 31.61 -6.42 -4.70
CA ALA A 207 30.96 -7.71 -4.91
C ALA A 207 31.58 -8.52 -6.09
N GLY A 208 32.66 -8.03 -6.71
CA GLY A 208 33.38 -8.73 -7.80
C GLY A 208 32.83 -8.46 -9.21
N TYR A 209 32.01 -7.44 -9.39
CA TYR A 209 31.40 -7.07 -10.68
C TYR A 209 32.00 -5.82 -11.32
N ALA A 210 33.27 -5.52 -11.04
CA ALA A 210 33.96 -4.34 -11.61
C ALA A 210 33.93 -4.26 -13.16
N ASN A 211 33.97 -5.42 -13.83
CA ASN A 211 34.02 -5.53 -15.28
C ASN A 211 32.95 -6.48 -15.86
N LYS A 212 31.90 -6.75 -15.06
CA LYS A 212 30.79 -7.62 -15.44
C LYS A 212 29.47 -6.96 -15.04
N SER A 213 28.43 -7.17 -15.84
CA SER A 213 27.08 -6.72 -15.47
C SER A 213 26.32 -7.89 -14.85
N PRO A 214 25.93 -7.82 -13.56
CA PRO A 214 25.05 -8.82 -12.98
C PRO A 214 23.70 -8.81 -13.72
N GLN A 215 23.23 -10.00 -14.08
CA GLN A 215 21.92 -10.16 -14.72
C GLN A 215 20.92 -10.69 -13.70
N ILE A 216 19.82 -9.96 -13.53
CA ILE A 216 18.82 -10.22 -12.51
C ILE A 216 17.43 -10.21 -13.16
N SER A 217 16.57 -11.17 -12.84
CA SER A 217 15.16 -11.15 -13.28
C SER A 217 14.28 -10.56 -12.19
N LEU A 218 13.52 -9.49 -12.52
CA LEU A 218 12.48 -8.90 -11.69
C LEU A 218 11.11 -9.39 -12.15
N TYR A 219 10.40 -10.07 -11.26
CA TYR A 219 9.05 -10.57 -11.52
C TYR A 219 8.01 -9.53 -11.08
N THR A 220 7.09 -9.21 -11.98
CA THR A 220 6.02 -8.23 -11.75
C THR A 220 4.75 -8.65 -12.49
N ASN A 221 3.69 -7.82 -12.41
CA ASN A 221 2.50 -7.97 -13.23
C ASN A 221 2.36 -6.81 -14.23
N ASP A 222 1.39 -6.90 -15.14
CA ASP A 222 1.21 -5.94 -16.23
C ASP A 222 1.01 -4.49 -15.72
N THR A 223 0.30 -4.30 -14.60
CA THR A 223 0.07 -2.98 -13.99
C THR A 223 1.36 -2.23 -13.65
N TYR A 224 2.42 -2.95 -13.29
CA TYR A 224 3.70 -2.35 -12.85
C TYR A 224 4.84 -2.54 -13.84
N LYS A 225 4.52 -3.00 -15.06
CA LYS A 225 5.50 -3.25 -16.12
C LYS A 225 6.31 -2.00 -16.47
N GLU A 226 5.66 -0.86 -16.68
CA GLU A 226 6.34 0.41 -17.03
C GLU A 226 7.29 0.86 -15.93
N MET A 227 6.91 0.69 -14.66
CA MET A 227 7.78 0.96 -13.52
C MET A 227 9.02 0.05 -13.54
N ALA A 228 8.85 -1.25 -13.76
CA ALA A 228 9.95 -2.20 -13.82
C ALA A 228 10.89 -1.91 -15.00
N LEU A 229 10.37 -1.50 -16.17
CA LEU A 229 11.15 -1.10 -17.32
C LEU A 229 11.95 0.19 -17.06
N MET A 230 11.35 1.16 -16.35
CA MET A 230 12.05 2.38 -15.96
C MET A 230 13.21 2.06 -15.00
N LEU A 231 12.98 1.22 -13.99
CA LEU A 231 14.02 0.74 -13.08
C LEU A 231 15.14 0.01 -13.84
N SER A 232 14.79 -0.85 -14.82
CA SER A 232 15.77 -1.53 -15.67
C SER A 232 16.70 -0.55 -16.37
N LYS A 233 16.15 0.49 -16.99
CA LYS A 233 16.95 1.54 -17.67
C LYS A 233 17.85 2.34 -16.72
N GLN A 234 17.37 2.63 -15.51
CA GLN A 234 18.18 3.35 -14.53
C GLN A 234 19.30 2.47 -13.97
N LEU A 235 19.01 1.22 -13.62
CA LEU A 235 19.99 0.28 -13.10
C LEU A 235 21.07 -0.10 -14.13
N GLU A 236 20.74 -0.10 -15.42
CA GLU A 236 21.72 -0.27 -16.51
C GLU A 236 22.82 0.80 -16.47
N LYS A 237 22.50 2.05 -16.10
CA LYS A 237 23.47 3.16 -15.98
C LYS A 237 24.52 2.92 -14.88
N VAL A 238 24.20 2.09 -13.89
CA VAL A 238 25.14 1.69 -12.82
C VAL A 238 25.77 0.32 -13.05
N GLY A 239 25.43 -0.35 -14.16
CA GLY A 239 26.04 -1.62 -14.57
C GLY A 239 25.25 -2.86 -14.14
N ILE A 240 23.96 -2.73 -13.79
CA ILE A 240 23.08 -3.87 -13.49
C ILE A 240 22.12 -4.09 -14.65
N THR A 241 22.10 -5.32 -15.21
CA THR A 241 21.12 -5.70 -16.23
C THR A 241 19.89 -6.32 -15.56
N LEU A 242 18.76 -5.63 -15.63
CA LEU A 242 17.50 -6.10 -15.07
C LEU A 242 16.58 -6.62 -16.19
N LYS A 243 16.25 -7.91 -16.16
CA LYS A 243 15.26 -8.52 -17.04
C LYS A 243 13.89 -8.46 -16.37
N VAL A 244 12.91 -7.87 -17.05
CA VAL A 244 11.54 -7.74 -16.53
C VAL A 244 10.70 -8.93 -16.99
N GLU A 245 10.20 -9.71 -16.03
CA GLU A 245 9.32 -10.87 -16.25
C GLU A 245 7.92 -10.54 -15.78
N VAL A 246 6.96 -10.53 -16.72
CA VAL A 246 5.56 -10.20 -16.43
C VAL A 246 4.73 -11.46 -16.32
N THR A 247 3.95 -11.60 -15.26
CA THR A 247 3.05 -12.73 -15.03
C THR A 247 1.73 -12.29 -14.38
N GLU A 248 0.76 -13.18 -14.36
CA GLU A 248 -0.54 -12.95 -13.72
C GLU A 248 -0.38 -12.72 -12.21
N PRO A 249 -1.15 -11.78 -11.60
CA PRO A 249 -1.01 -11.43 -10.18
C PRO A 249 -1.19 -12.61 -9.22
N ALA A 250 -2.11 -13.54 -9.52
CA ALA A 250 -2.35 -14.71 -8.69
C ALA A 250 -1.17 -15.69 -8.72
N ILE A 251 -0.62 -15.92 -9.92
CA ILE A 251 0.55 -16.77 -10.14
C ILE A 251 1.78 -16.18 -9.44
N LEU A 252 1.99 -14.85 -9.58
CA LEU A 252 3.10 -14.19 -8.91
C LEU A 252 3.03 -14.36 -7.38
N ARG A 253 1.85 -14.15 -6.78
CA ARG A 253 1.66 -14.34 -5.34
C ARG A 253 1.96 -15.78 -4.89
N GLU A 254 1.53 -16.76 -5.67
CA GLU A 254 1.83 -18.16 -5.39
C GLU A 254 3.33 -18.43 -5.45
N TRP A 255 4.02 -17.95 -6.49
CA TRP A 255 5.47 -18.11 -6.63
C TRP A 255 6.26 -17.43 -5.50
N MET A 256 5.83 -16.23 -5.09
CA MET A 256 6.41 -15.54 -3.93
C MET A 256 6.23 -16.35 -2.65
N SER A 257 5.01 -16.87 -2.40
CA SER A 257 4.73 -17.68 -1.21
C SER A 257 5.53 -18.98 -1.16
N GLN A 258 5.82 -19.55 -2.33
CA GLN A 258 6.58 -20.81 -2.46
C GLN A 258 8.09 -20.60 -2.59
N GLY A 259 8.58 -19.35 -2.54
CA GLY A 259 10.01 -19.05 -2.72
C GLY A 259 10.55 -19.40 -4.12
N LYS A 260 9.72 -19.34 -5.15
CA LYS A 260 10.11 -19.70 -6.54
C LYS A 260 10.69 -18.54 -7.35
N VAL A 261 10.58 -17.31 -6.86
CA VAL A 261 11.10 -16.10 -7.49
C VAL A 261 12.08 -15.41 -6.57
N SER A 262 13.26 -15.08 -7.07
CA SER A 262 14.34 -14.50 -6.26
C SER A 262 14.23 -12.99 -6.08
N PHE A 263 13.56 -12.29 -7.00
CA PHE A 263 13.36 -10.83 -6.95
C PHE A 263 12.01 -10.47 -7.55
N PHE A 264 11.17 -9.80 -6.79
CA PHE A 264 9.76 -9.59 -7.14
C PHE A 264 9.27 -8.22 -6.68
N ARG A 265 8.23 -7.73 -7.35
CA ARG A 265 7.49 -6.55 -6.91
C ARG A 265 6.44 -6.94 -5.87
N GLY A 266 6.39 -6.19 -4.78
CA GLY A 266 5.41 -6.30 -3.72
C GLY A 266 4.84 -4.95 -3.30
N SER A 267 3.78 -4.98 -2.52
CA SER A 267 3.25 -3.84 -1.77
C SER A 267 2.80 -4.33 -0.41
N TRP A 268 2.89 -3.46 0.59
CA TRP A 268 2.36 -3.75 1.90
C TRP A 268 1.47 -2.61 2.37
N ILE A 269 0.21 -2.93 2.57
CA ILE A 269 -0.79 -2.04 3.14
C ILE A 269 -0.96 -2.44 4.60
N ALA A 270 -0.93 -1.47 5.51
CA ALA A 270 -1.17 -1.75 6.92
C ALA A 270 -2.54 -2.38 7.15
N ASP A 271 -2.59 -3.45 7.90
CA ASP A 271 -3.84 -4.09 8.34
C ASP A 271 -4.56 -3.23 9.38
N TYR A 272 -3.80 -2.50 10.19
CA TYR A 272 -4.24 -1.54 11.20
C TYR A 272 -3.17 -0.45 11.39
N PRO A 273 -3.50 0.72 11.97
CA PRO A 273 -2.60 1.89 12.01
C PRO A 273 -1.54 1.78 13.11
N ASP A 274 -0.74 0.71 13.09
CA ASP A 274 0.46 0.52 13.91
C ASP A 274 1.59 -0.04 13.05
N ALA A 275 2.82 0.39 13.27
CA ALA A 275 3.98 -0.05 12.50
C ALA A 275 4.33 -1.52 12.72
N GLU A 276 3.83 -2.14 13.77
CA GLU A 276 3.95 -3.60 13.95
C GLU A 276 3.49 -4.34 12.69
N SER A 277 2.41 -3.86 12.01
CA SER A 277 1.93 -4.41 10.74
C SER A 277 2.99 -4.43 9.62
N TYR A 278 4.02 -3.60 9.69
CA TYR A 278 5.14 -3.59 8.75
C TYR A 278 6.28 -4.51 9.20
N PHE A 279 6.51 -4.62 10.49
CA PHE A 279 7.61 -5.43 11.02
C PHE A 279 7.28 -6.91 11.08
N THR A 280 6.01 -7.28 11.22
CA THR A 280 5.55 -8.68 11.14
C THR A 280 5.90 -9.35 9.80
N VAL A 281 6.08 -8.54 8.72
CA VAL A 281 6.42 -9.01 7.36
C VAL A 281 7.82 -9.64 7.29
N PHE A 282 8.69 -9.32 8.24
CA PHE A 282 10.07 -9.80 8.31
C PHE A 282 10.33 -10.77 9.47
N TYR A 283 9.31 -11.07 10.28
CA TYR A 283 9.45 -11.99 11.41
C TYR A 283 9.59 -13.44 10.91
N SER A 284 10.69 -14.10 11.28
CA SER A 284 11.06 -15.38 10.68
C SER A 284 10.12 -16.54 11.02
N LYS A 285 9.34 -16.42 12.13
CA LYS A 285 8.34 -17.42 12.52
C LYS A 285 7.04 -17.31 11.69
N ASN A 286 6.88 -16.23 10.93
CA ASN A 286 5.79 -16.10 9.98
C ASN A 286 6.12 -16.79 8.65
N THR A 287 5.17 -17.56 8.15
CA THR A 287 5.24 -18.11 6.79
C THR A 287 4.95 -17.03 5.75
N ALA A 288 5.10 -17.33 4.47
CA ALA A 288 4.66 -16.50 3.38
C ALA A 288 3.23 -16.89 2.93
N PRO A 289 2.24 -15.98 2.98
CA PRO A 289 2.28 -14.62 3.54
C PRO A 289 2.41 -14.60 5.07
N PRO A 290 2.85 -13.51 5.73
CA PRO A 290 3.27 -12.24 5.14
C PRO A 290 4.75 -12.15 4.79
N ASN A 291 5.62 -13.05 5.26
CA ASN A 291 7.07 -13.00 5.05
C ASN A 291 7.48 -13.51 3.66
N TYR A 292 7.06 -12.80 2.60
CA TYR A 292 7.38 -13.20 1.22
C TYR A 292 8.88 -13.21 0.89
N THR A 293 9.69 -12.45 1.63
CA THR A 293 11.14 -12.44 1.47
C THR A 293 11.80 -13.66 2.12
N HIS A 294 11.07 -14.42 2.94
CA HIS A 294 11.63 -15.48 3.78
C HIS A 294 12.83 -14.97 4.61
N PHE A 295 12.76 -13.72 5.04
CA PHE A 295 13.79 -13.09 5.87
C PHE A 295 13.92 -13.82 7.20
N HIS A 296 15.16 -14.06 7.60
CA HIS A 296 15.51 -14.69 8.86
C HIS A 296 16.70 -13.97 9.48
N ASN A 297 16.48 -13.41 10.67
CA ASN A 297 17.54 -12.77 11.47
C ASN A 297 17.17 -12.89 12.95
N THR A 298 18.00 -13.56 13.73
CA THR A 298 17.71 -13.86 15.14
C THR A 298 17.66 -12.62 16.02
N ASP A 299 18.47 -11.60 15.74
CA ASP A 299 18.42 -10.32 16.47
C ASP A 299 17.14 -9.55 16.13
N TYR A 300 16.74 -9.54 14.86
CA TYR A 300 15.46 -8.98 14.44
C TYR A 300 14.29 -9.64 15.18
N ASP A 301 14.24 -10.97 15.19
CA ASP A 301 13.17 -11.72 15.85
C ASP A 301 13.07 -11.39 17.34
N ARG A 302 14.21 -11.38 18.02
CA ARG A 302 14.27 -11.04 19.44
C ARG A 302 13.77 -9.61 19.72
N ILE A 303 14.18 -8.65 18.91
CA ILE A 303 13.78 -7.24 19.05
C ILE A 303 12.29 -7.08 18.70
N TYR A 304 11.81 -7.77 17.68
CA TYR A 304 10.39 -7.78 17.31
C TYR A 304 9.52 -8.33 18.45
N GLU A 305 9.90 -9.46 19.05
CA GLU A 305 9.20 -10.04 20.20
C GLU A 305 9.19 -9.11 21.42
N GLN A 306 10.25 -8.34 21.64
CA GLN A 306 10.29 -7.29 22.68
C GLN A 306 9.25 -6.19 22.39
N SER A 307 9.10 -5.78 21.13
CA SER A 307 8.11 -4.75 20.75
C SER A 307 6.69 -5.16 21.06
N LEU A 308 6.37 -6.47 20.96
CA LEU A 308 5.03 -6.98 21.25
C LEU A 308 4.67 -6.93 22.74
N GLN A 309 5.68 -6.87 23.62
CA GLN A 309 5.50 -6.83 25.08
C GLN A 309 5.58 -5.40 25.63
N GLU A 310 6.07 -4.43 24.86
CA GLU A 310 6.23 -3.05 25.30
C GLU A 310 4.92 -2.29 25.24
N ASN A 311 4.48 -1.78 26.40
CA ASN A 311 3.22 -1.02 26.53
C ASN A 311 3.42 0.50 26.45
N ASN A 312 4.65 0.99 26.65
CA ASN A 312 4.94 2.41 26.47
C ASN A 312 5.21 2.72 24.99
N ASP A 313 4.39 3.56 24.40
CA ASP A 313 4.46 3.88 22.97
C ASP A 313 5.83 4.45 22.56
N SER A 314 6.41 5.36 23.34
CA SER A 314 7.71 5.96 23.01
C SER A 314 8.83 4.91 23.03
N MET A 315 8.82 3.99 23.98
CA MET A 315 9.78 2.89 24.04
C MET A 315 9.55 1.90 22.91
N ARG A 316 8.30 1.58 22.60
CA ARG A 316 7.95 0.71 21.50
C ARG A 316 8.38 1.30 20.15
N TYR A 317 8.20 2.60 19.92
CA TYR A 317 8.69 3.27 18.71
C TYR A 317 10.21 3.25 18.60
N ALA A 318 10.91 3.39 19.70
CA ALA A 318 12.38 3.24 19.71
C ALA A 318 12.81 1.82 19.31
N ILE A 319 12.06 0.80 19.70
CA ILE A 319 12.29 -0.60 19.27
C ILE A 319 12.00 -0.75 17.77
N TYR A 320 10.91 -0.16 17.27
CA TYR A 320 10.59 -0.15 15.84
C TYR A 320 11.70 0.49 15.00
N HIS A 321 12.29 1.57 15.48
CA HIS A 321 13.45 2.20 14.80
C HIS A 321 14.69 1.28 14.77
N GLN A 322 14.87 0.39 15.74
CA GLN A 322 15.94 -0.61 15.68
C GLN A 322 15.64 -1.67 14.62
N LEU A 323 14.39 -2.16 14.54
CA LEU A 323 13.96 -3.10 13.52
C LEU A 323 14.14 -2.51 12.12
N GLU A 324 13.75 -1.24 11.92
CA GLU A 324 13.91 -0.54 10.65
C GLU A 324 15.39 -0.48 10.21
N ARG A 325 16.31 -0.20 11.14
CA ARG A 325 17.76 -0.19 10.84
C ARG A 325 18.28 -1.56 10.43
N ILE A 326 17.80 -2.64 11.03
CA ILE A 326 18.18 -4.01 10.62
C ILE A 326 17.68 -4.30 9.21
N ILE A 327 16.44 -3.92 8.87
CA ILE A 327 15.89 -4.08 7.51
C ILE A 327 16.75 -3.30 6.50
N LEU A 328 17.10 -2.06 6.81
CA LEU A 328 17.95 -1.26 5.94
C LEU A 328 19.34 -1.89 5.77
N GLU A 329 19.97 -2.32 6.87
CA GLU A 329 21.30 -2.95 6.84
C GLU A 329 21.29 -4.26 6.04
N GLU A 330 20.33 -5.15 6.31
CA GLU A 330 20.25 -6.46 5.66
C GLU A 330 19.67 -6.40 4.25
N SER A 331 18.94 -5.32 3.94
CA SER A 331 18.40 -5.04 2.61
C SER A 331 17.58 -6.19 2.00
N PRO A 332 16.60 -6.77 2.73
CA PRO A 332 15.71 -7.79 2.17
C PRO A 332 14.71 -7.21 1.16
N VAL A 333 14.56 -5.89 1.15
CA VAL A 333 13.64 -5.16 0.28
C VAL A 333 14.30 -3.89 -0.30
N VAL A 334 13.71 -3.41 -1.38
CA VAL A 334 13.96 -2.09 -1.99
C VAL A 334 12.68 -1.29 -1.85
N PRO A 335 12.51 -0.45 -0.83
CA PRO A 335 11.39 0.48 -0.75
C PRO A 335 11.43 1.44 -1.93
N LEU A 336 10.31 1.58 -2.65
CA LEU A 336 10.19 2.41 -3.84
C LEU A 336 9.59 3.77 -3.49
N TYR A 337 8.36 3.74 -3.02
CA TYR A 337 7.65 4.94 -2.59
C TYR A 337 6.59 4.61 -1.54
N TYR A 338 6.27 5.63 -0.74
CA TYR A 338 5.09 5.65 0.12
C TYR A 338 3.93 6.22 -0.67
N ASP A 339 2.82 5.53 -0.65
CA ASP A 339 1.68 5.89 -1.49
C ASP A 339 0.82 7.00 -0.88
N GLU A 340 0.03 7.64 -1.71
CA GLU A 340 -0.99 8.61 -1.34
C GLU A 340 -2.33 8.23 -1.96
N VAL A 341 -3.39 8.38 -1.18
CA VAL A 341 -4.75 8.21 -1.66
C VAL A 341 -5.26 9.51 -2.23
N LEU A 342 -5.74 9.45 -3.47
CA LEU A 342 -6.47 10.53 -4.11
C LEU A 342 -7.97 10.26 -4.03
N ARG A 343 -8.71 11.16 -3.40
CA ARG A 343 -10.17 11.11 -3.32
C ARG A 343 -10.77 12.29 -4.03
N PHE A 344 -11.55 12.02 -5.07
CA PHE A 344 -12.28 13.03 -5.82
C PHE A 344 -13.75 13.01 -5.40
N THR A 345 -14.30 14.19 -5.10
CA THR A 345 -15.72 14.33 -4.79
C THR A 345 -16.35 15.45 -5.59
N GLN A 346 -17.65 15.33 -5.88
CA GLN A 346 -18.46 16.44 -6.37
C GLN A 346 -18.53 17.54 -5.30
N LYS A 347 -18.69 18.79 -5.70
CA LYS A 347 -18.76 19.94 -4.77
C LYS A 347 -19.89 19.84 -3.73
N ARG A 348 -20.98 19.14 -4.11
CA ARG A 348 -22.11 18.87 -3.22
C ARG A 348 -21.79 17.93 -2.05
N VAL A 349 -20.70 17.16 -2.12
CA VAL A 349 -20.28 16.23 -1.06
C VAL A 349 -19.54 16.98 0.02
N LYS A 350 -20.05 16.93 1.25
CA LYS A 350 -19.47 17.53 2.45
C LYS A 350 -19.30 16.46 3.54
N GLY A 351 -18.33 16.65 4.43
CA GLY A 351 -18.15 15.80 5.60
C GLY A 351 -17.54 14.41 5.30
N LEU A 352 -17.03 14.16 4.10
CA LEU A 352 -16.26 12.94 3.83
C LEU A 352 -14.87 13.08 4.43
N SER A 353 -14.60 12.28 5.46
CA SER A 353 -13.28 12.20 6.09
C SER A 353 -12.35 11.26 5.31
N SER A 354 -11.04 11.42 5.51
CA SER A 354 -10.01 10.55 4.96
C SER A 354 -9.17 9.96 6.08
N ASN A 355 -8.64 8.75 5.86
CA ASN A 355 -7.72 8.09 6.78
C ASN A 355 -6.67 7.29 6.01
N GLY A 356 -5.56 6.98 6.66
CA GLY A 356 -4.44 6.28 6.05
C GLY A 356 -4.70 4.84 5.59
N LEU A 357 -5.76 4.21 6.08
CA LEU A 357 -6.20 2.88 5.62
C LEU A 357 -7.15 2.94 4.41
N ASN A 358 -7.45 4.15 3.92
CA ASN A 358 -8.42 4.39 2.85
C ASN A 358 -9.83 3.84 3.10
N LEU A 359 -10.22 3.70 4.36
CA LEU A 359 -11.57 3.27 4.73
C LEU A 359 -12.57 4.41 4.51
N LEU A 360 -13.77 4.07 4.05
CA LEU A 360 -14.85 5.04 3.83
C LEU A 360 -15.73 5.14 5.09
N ASP A 361 -15.63 6.24 5.83
CA ASP A 361 -16.59 6.60 6.84
C ASP A 361 -17.63 7.57 6.22
N LEU A 362 -18.82 7.05 5.93
CA LEU A 362 -19.88 7.77 5.24
C LEU A 362 -20.97 8.30 6.16
N LYS A 363 -20.91 8.03 7.49
CA LYS A 363 -21.98 8.41 8.41
C LYS A 363 -22.15 9.93 8.58
N ARG A 364 -21.04 10.70 8.37
CA ARG A 364 -21.04 12.17 8.46
C ARG A 364 -21.22 12.88 7.12
N VAL A 365 -21.29 12.12 6.04
CA VAL A 365 -21.43 12.71 4.70
C VAL A 365 -22.78 13.38 4.54
N ARG A 366 -22.77 14.59 3.94
CA ARG A 366 -23.96 15.36 3.54
C ARG A 366 -23.87 15.70 2.06
N LEU A 367 -25.02 15.78 1.40
CA LEU A 367 -25.16 16.31 0.05
C LEU A 367 -25.84 17.69 0.12
N GLN A 368 -25.16 18.73 -0.38
CA GLN A 368 -25.63 20.13 -0.37
C GLN A 368 -25.69 20.70 -1.79
#